data_d9e11c67ec69ece487e2937c77827984
#
_entry.id   d9e11c67ec69ece487e2937c77827984
#
_cell.length_a   1.000
_cell.length_b   1.000
_cell.length_c   1.000
_cell.angle_alpha   90.00
_cell.angle_beta   90.00
_cell.angle_gamma   90.00
#
_symmetry.space_group_name_H-M   'P 1'
#
loop_
_entity.id
_entity.type
_entity.pdbx_description
1 polymer ?
#
loop_
_entity_poly.entity_id
_entity_poly.type
_entity_poly.pdbx_seq_one_letter_code
_entity_poly.pdbx_strand_id
1 'polypeptide(L)'
;MLRVRAGSVHPVTAPPISDGAVLVADDGRIAAVGAHADVPLPPGARRVEFPDAVLVPGLVNTHTHLELTHLAGRNPEREFSRWIRTIRSLKDATTPEEFDHSAEQGVRDCWTAGVTCVADTGSTGAPLRALARLGARGIYYQEGFGPDPADRAASLAELQAAVVRLGHVASARTRLGVSPHAPYSVSEPLYRAVADFARRESLPLAVHLAESREETALVRDGAGSFAEALRARGIPVRAHHCSPVQYLLQLGVLERATGWLSIHCVQVDERDLDILRQARVGLAHCPRSNRAHRHGTAPLAAFRAAGIPVGLGTDSVVSAGDVNLWAEAAAAGLDGEDALRMLTIAGARALGLESEIGSLEAGKQADLAVFPATVLHRPPPSSTALLTVIAGRPVHGYIPAQ
;
A
#
# COMPACT_ATOMS: atom_id res chain seq x y z
N MET A 1 -29.17 7.36 -2.76
CA MET A 1 -28.47 6.69 -3.88
C MET A 1 -27.67 7.69 -4.72
N LEU A 2 -26.59 7.25 -5.40
CA LEU A 2 -25.79 8.04 -6.33
C LEU A 2 -25.66 7.27 -7.66
N ARG A 3 -25.94 7.93 -8.79
CA ARG A 3 -25.75 7.36 -10.12
C ARG A 3 -24.67 8.15 -10.86
N VAL A 4 -23.58 7.46 -11.23
CA VAL A 4 -22.46 8.04 -11.97
C VAL A 4 -22.44 7.48 -13.38
N ARG A 5 -22.52 8.35 -14.41
CA ARG A 5 -22.37 8.02 -15.82
C ARG A 5 -21.03 8.52 -16.34
N ALA A 6 -20.39 7.76 -17.18
CA ALA A 6 -19.15 8.16 -17.85
C ALA A 6 -19.17 7.73 -19.33
N GLY A 7 -18.34 8.37 -20.15
CA GLY A 7 -18.15 8.00 -21.56
C GLY A 7 -17.73 6.55 -21.73
N SER A 8 -16.97 6.00 -20.76
CA SER A 8 -16.74 4.57 -20.63
C SER A 8 -16.64 4.15 -19.16
N VAL A 9 -17.09 2.94 -18.85
CA VAL A 9 -16.98 2.28 -17.55
C VAL A 9 -16.11 1.04 -17.71
N HIS A 10 -15.08 0.90 -16.89
CA HIS A 10 -14.15 -0.23 -16.92
C HIS A 10 -14.33 -1.08 -15.65
N PRO A 11 -15.14 -2.14 -15.68
CA PRO A 11 -15.39 -2.98 -14.51
C PRO A 11 -14.15 -3.75 -14.04
N VAL A 12 -13.14 -3.94 -14.92
CA VAL A 12 -11.89 -4.68 -14.73
C VAL A 12 -12.06 -6.20 -14.78
N THR A 13 -13.17 -6.74 -14.27
CA THR A 13 -13.52 -8.17 -14.32
C THR A 13 -14.44 -8.53 -15.50
N ALA A 14 -14.90 -7.53 -16.24
CA ALA A 14 -15.70 -7.64 -17.46
C ALA A 14 -15.19 -6.64 -18.51
N PRO A 15 -15.56 -6.78 -19.79
CA PRO A 15 -15.18 -5.83 -20.83
C PRO A 15 -15.62 -4.39 -20.51
N PRO A 16 -14.91 -3.38 -21.03
CA PRO A 16 -15.30 -1.98 -20.94
C PRO A 16 -16.70 -1.73 -21.55
N ILE A 17 -17.46 -0.83 -20.95
CA ILE A 17 -18.82 -0.48 -21.33
C ILE A 17 -18.83 0.96 -21.83
N SER A 18 -19.05 1.14 -23.14
CA SER A 18 -19.25 2.48 -23.74
C SER A 18 -20.53 3.09 -23.24
N ASP A 19 -20.51 4.40 -22.95
CA ASP A 19 -21.64 5.12 -22.36
C ASP A 19 -22.25 4.35 -21.18
N GLY A 20 -21.41 4.04 -20.20
CA GLY A 20 -21.78 3.23 -19.06
C GLY A 20 -22.21 4.03 -17.84
N ALA A 21 -22.85 3.34 -16.90
CA ALA A 21 -23.20 3.92 -15.60
C ALA A 21 -23.01 2.93 -14.45
N VAL A 22 -22.83 3.47 -13.25
CA VAL A 22 -22.82 2.75 -11.98
C VAL A 22 -23.88 3.37 -11.09
N LEU A 23 -24.76 2.53 -10.52
CA LEU A 23 -25.69 2.93 -9.47
C LEU A 23 -25.16 2.47 -8.12
N VAL A 24 -25.03 3.41 -7.20
CA VAL A 24 -24.62 3.19 -5.81
C VAL A 24 -25.84 3.27 -4.91
N ALA A 25 -26.05 2.24 -4.10
CA ALA A 25 -27.12 2.18 -3.11
C ALA A 25 -26.80 3.03 -1.86
N ASP A 26 -27.79 3.25 -1.01
CA ASP A 26 -27.63 4.06 0.20
C ASP A 26 -26.74 3.39 1.27
N ASP A 27 -26.57 2.08 1.20
CA ASP A 27 -25.64 1.31 2.04
C ASP A 27 -24.17 1.43 1.59
N GLY A 28 -23.89 2.18 0.51
CA GLY A 28 -22.57 2.39 -0.03
C GLY A 28 -22.03 1.26 -0.91
N ARG A 29 -22.90 0.35 -1.35
CA ARG A 29 -22.55 -0.74 -2.27
C ARG A 29 -22.99 -0.42 -3.70
N ILE A 30 -22.34 -1.06 -4.65
CA ILE A 30 -22.74 -1.02 -6.06
C ILE A 30 -24.04 -1.82 -6.22
N ALA A 31 -25.11 -1.15 -6.65
CA ALA A 31 -26.39 -1.79 -6.93
C ALA A 31 -26.46 -2.31 -8.38
N ALA A 32 -25.91 -1.57 -9.34
CA ALA A 32 -25.89 -1.95 -10.76
C ALA A 32 -24.69 -1.32 -11.49
N VAL A 33 -24.20 -2.02 -12.50
CA VAL A 33 -23.19 -1.56 -13.47
C VAL A 33 -23.63 -2.03 -14.84
N GLY A 34 -23.60 -1.16 -15.85
CA GLY A 34 -24.04 -1.53 -17.19
C GLY A 34 -24.02 -0.35 -18.17
N ALA A 35 -24.57 -0.57 -19.35
CA ALA A 35 -24.84 0.52 -20.29
C ALA A 35 -25.79 1.55 -19.64
N HIS A 36 -25.62 2.82 -20.00
CA HIS A 36 -26.41 3.91 -19.43
C HIS A 36 -27.92 3.65 -19.47
N ALA A 37 -28.41 3.07 -20.59
CA ALA A 37 -29.83 2.79 -20.77
C ALA A 37 -30.36 1.68 -19.82
N ASP A 38 -29.48 0.75 -19.39
CA ASP A 38 -29.85 -0.43 -18.62
C ASP A 38 -29.72 -0.21 -17.11
N VAL A 39 -28.95 0.81 -16.68
CA VAL A 39 -28.76 1.11 -15.26
C VAL A 39 -29.89 2.04 -14.78
N PRO A 40 -30.71 1.62 -13.79
CA PRO A 40 -31.85 2.40 -13.36
C PRO A 40 -31.45 3.75 -12.75
N LEU A 41 -32.40 4.71 -12.83
CA LEU A 41 -32.32 6.00 -12.14
C LEU A 41 -33.49 6.10 -11.16
N PRO A 42 -33.35 5.60 -9.92
CA PRO A 42 -34.43 5.68 -8.94
C PRO A 42 -34.82 7.14 -8.62
N PRO A 43 -36.08 7.41 -8.28
CA PRO A 43 -36.51 8.73 -7.82
C PRO A 43 -35.66 9.20 -6.63
N GLY A 44 -35.18 10.46 -6.68
CA GLY A 44 -34.35 11.05 -5.64
C GLY A 44 -32.85 10.59 -5.65
N ALA A 45 -32.44 9.76 -6.60
CA ALA A 45 -31.02 9.44 -6.77
C ALA A 45 -30.28 10.65 -7.33
N ARG A 46 -29.14 11.01 -6.68
CA ARG A 46 -28.22 12.03 -7.20
C ARG A 46 -27.60 11.53 -8.51
N ARG A 47 -27.54 12.42 -9.51
CA ARG A 47 -27.00 12.10 -10.84
C ARG A 47 -25.75 12.91 -11.10
N VAL A 48 -24.69 12.26 -11.55
CA VAL A 48 -23.42 12.89 -11.98
C VAL A 48 -22.99 12.29 -13.30
N GLU A 49 -22.58 13.14 -14.23
CA GLU A 49 -22.23 12.73 -15.59
C GLU A 49 -20.87 13.28 -16.02
N PHE A 50 -20.07 12.41 -16.63
CA PHE A 50 -18.73 12.68 -17.16
C PHE A 50 -18.61 12.08 -18.58
N PRO A 51 -19.22 12.71 -19.60
CA PRO A 51 -19.32 12.11 -20.95
C PRO A 51 -17.93 11.89 -21.59
N ASP A 52 -16.94 12.69 -21.25
CA ASP A 52 -15.59 12.64 -21.81
C ASP A 52 -14.58 11.98 -20.84
N ALA A 53 -15.06 11.13 -19.95
CA ALA A 53 -14.23 10.52 -18.91
C ALA A 53 -14.39 9.00 -18.85
N VAL A 54 -13.46 8.37 -18.12
CA VAL A 54 -13.53 6.95 -17.75
C VAL A 54 -13.88 6.79 -16.28
N LEU A 55 -14.79 5.88 -15.96
CA LEU A 55 -15.11 5.45 -14.62
C LEU A 55 -14.49 4.08 -14.36
N VAL A 56 -13.69 3.99 -13.32
CA VAL A 56 -12.91 2.79 -12.94
C VAL A 56 -13.16 2.46 -11.46
N PRO A 57 -12.83 1.24 -10.99
CA PRO A 57 -12.73 0.99 -9.56
C PRO A 57 -11.76 1.98 -8.92
N GLY A 58 -11.97 2.35 -7.67
CA GLY A 58 -11.02 3.13 -6.92
C GLY A 58 -9.64 2.47 -6.90
N LEU A 59 -8.59 3.28 -7.04
CA LEU A 59 -7.22 2.77 -7.06
C LEU A 59 -6.81 2.26 -5.67
N VAL A 60 -6.00 1.20 -5.65
CA VAL A 60 -5.48 0.55 -4.44
C VAL A 60 -3.98 0.77 -4.35
N ASN A 61 -3.54 1.57 -3.40
CA ASN A 61 -2.13 1.81 -3.10
C ASN A 61 -1.65 0.76 -2.09
N THR A 62 -0.86 -0.20 -2.54
CA THR A 62 -0.47 -1.35 -1.73
C THR A 62 0.68 -1.07 -0.76
N HIS A 63 1.30 0.11 -0.84
CA HIS A 63 2.30 0.54 0.15
C HIS A 63 2.51 2.05 0.11
N THR A 64 2.44 2.68 1.29
CA THR A 64 2.72 4.09 1.48
C THR A 64 3.14 4.38 2.93
N HIS A 65 3.65 5.60 3.19
CA HIS A 65 3.99 6.15 4.50
C HIS A 65 3.34 7.53 4.66
N LEU A 66 2.06 7.57 4.94
CA LEU A 66 1.29 8.84 5.00
C LEU A 66 1.77 9.78 6.11
N GLU A 67 2.35 9.24 7.18
CA GLU A 67 2.93 10.07 8.25
C GLU A 67 4.12 10.93 7.78
N LEU A 68 4.72 10.62 6.62
CA LEU A 68 5.86 11.32 6.07
C LEU A 68 5.51 12.37 5.00
N THR A 69 4.23 12.64 4.75
CA THR A 69 3.78 13.56 3.68
C THR A 69 4.40 14.95 3.81
N HIS A 70 4.52 15.49 5.02
CA HIS A 70 5.14 16.80 5.29
C HIS A 70 6.66 16.87 5.04
N LEU A 71 7.30 15.71 4.86
CA LEU A 71 8.74 15.60 4.61
C LEU A 71 9.08 15.57 3.11
N ALA A 72 8.09 15.69 2.21
CA ALA A 72 8.33 15.74 0.77
C ALA A 72 9.42 16.77 0.41
N GLY A 73 10.43 16.34 -0.34
CA GLY A 73 11.56 17.19 -0.77
C GLY A 73 12.57 17.57 0.33
N ARG A 74 12.41 17.12 1.58
CA ARG A 74 13.28 17.50 2.70
C ARG A 74 14.48 16.58 2.92
N ASN A 75 14.58 15.47 2.19
CA ASN A 75 15.71 14.54 2.29
C ASN A 75 16.51 14.51 0.98
N PRO A 76 17.67 15.16 0.89
CA PRO A 76 18.50 15.21 -0.30
C PRO A 76 19.43 14.00 -0.44
N GLU A 77 19.49 13.11 0.56
CA GLU A 77 20.42 11.98 0.59
C GLU A 77 20.10 10.95 -0.49
N ARG A 78 21.12 10.41 -1.12
CA ARG A 78 20.99 9.42 -2.20
C ARG A 78 21.48 8.03 -1.80
N GLU A 79 22.36 7.95 -0.83
CA GLU A 79 22.82 6.68 -0.28
C GLU A 79 21.79 6.20 0.74
N PHE A 80 21.29 4.97 0.54
CA PHE A 80 20.10 4.49 1.24
C PHE A 80 20.25 4.45 2.76
N SER A 81 21.39 4.01 3.28
CA SER A 81 21.60 3.95 4.73
C SER A 81 21.68 5.35 5.36
N ARG A 82 22.18 6.35 4.62
CA ARG A 82 22.17 7.76 5.06
C ARG A 82 20.77 8.34 4.96
N TRP A 83 20.05 8.00 3.88
CA TRP A 83 18.68 8.43 3.68
C TRP A 83 17.78 8.00 4.85
N ILE A 84 17.88 6.71 5.29
CA ILE A 84 17.15 6.20 6.45
C ILE A 84 17.51 6.96 7.74
N ARG A 85 18.79 7.26 7.97
CA ARG A 85 19.23 8.03 9.15
C ARG A 85 18.66 9.45 9.14
N THR A 86 18.64 10.10 7.97
CA THR A 86 18.06 11.43 7.81
C THR A 86 16.55 11.41 8.04
N ILE A 87 15.81 10.42 7.49
CA ILE A 87 14.38 10.24 7.80
C ILE A 87 14.15 10.08 9.30
N ARG A 88 14.95 9.25 9.97
CA ARG A 88 14.83 9.08 11.42
C ARG A 88 15.01 10.40 12.16
N SER A 89 16.06 11.16 11.84
CA SER A 89 16.32 12.47 12.45
C SER A 89 15.18 13.47 12.19
N LEU A 90 14.59 13.47 10.98
CA LEU A 90 13.44 14.31 10.67
C LEU A 90 12.19 13.88 11.44
N LYS A 91 11.95 12.58 11.59
CA LYS A 91 10.86 12.04 12.41
C LYS A 91 11.04 12.41 13.89
N ASP A 92 12.26 12.29 14.43
CA ASP A 92 12.57 12.64 15.82
C ASP A 92 12.34 14.13 16.12
N ALA A 93 12.40 14.98 15.09
CA ALA A 93 12.14 16.45 15.17
C ALA A 93 10.68 16.82 14.90
N THR A 94 9.82 15.87 14.53
CA THR A 94 8.41 16.11 14.17
C THR A 94 7.51 15.86 15.38
N THR A 95 6.59 16.79 15.64
CA THR A 95 5.62 16.66 16.74
C THR A 95 4.49 15.66 16.41
N PRO A 96 3.78 15.11 17.41
CA PRO A 96 2.61 14.26 17.17
C PRO A 96 1.52 14.95 16.34
N GLU A 97 1.30 16.23 16.54
CA GLU A 97 0.32 17.06 15.81
C GLU A 97 0.72 17.22 14.33
N GLU A 98 2.01 17.42 14.05
CA GLU A 98 2.53 17.48 12.68
C GLU A 98 2.36 16.13 11.97
N PHE A 99 2.57 14.99 12.65
CA PHE A 99 2.31 13.67 12.09
C PHE A 99 0.82 13.47 11.78
N ASP A 100 -0.08 13.90 12.65
CA ASP A 100 -1.53 13.80 12.41
C ASP A 100 -1.94 14.65 11.19
N HIS A 101 -1.47 15.90 11.08
CA HIS A 101 -1.71 16.75 9.92
C HIS A 101 -1.12 16.15 8.63
N SER A 102 0.10 15.63 8.72
CA SER A 102 0.79 14.97 7.61
C SER A 102 -0.02 13.79 7.07
N ALA A 103 -0.46 12.91 7.97
CA ALA A 103 -1.26 11.75 7.59
C ALA A 103 -2.60 12.14 6.97
N GLU A 104 -3.28 13.16 7.48
CA GLU A 104 -4.53 13.65 6.88
C GLU A 104 -4.31 14.24 5.49
N GLN A 105 -3.24 15.02 5.32
CA GLN A 105 -2.91 15.55 4.01
C GLN A 105 -2.63 14.42 3.03
N GLY A 106 -1.85 13.41 3.44
CA GLY A 106 -1.57 12.24 2.61
C GLY A 106 -2.83 11.46 2.20
N VAL A 107 -3.82 11.32 3.11
CA VAL A 107 -5.13 10.75 2.76
C VAL A 107 -5.86 11.59 1.72
N ARG A 108 -5.85 12.91 1.84
CA ARG A 108 -6.49 13.82 0.86
C ARG A 108 -5.78 13.79 -0.49
N ASP A 109 -4.46 13.70 -0.49
CA ASP A 109 -3.65 13.56 -1.71
C ASP A 109 -3.98 12.24 -2.42
N CYS A 110 -4.14 11.14 -1.67
CA CYS A 110 -4.62 9.86 -2.18
C CYS A 110 -6.00 10.01 -2.85
N TRP A 111 -6.94 10.69 -2.22
CA TRP A 111 -8.26 10.91 -2.80
C TRP A 111 -8.21 11.73 -4.09
N THR A 112 -7.38 12.78 -4.12
CA THR A 112 -7.13 13.59 -5.31
C THR A 112 -6.55 12.76 -6.45
N ALA A 113 -5.72 11.77 -6.12
CA ALA A 113 -5.15 10.83 -7.08
C ALA A 113 -6.09 9.64 -7.43
N GLY A 114 -7.33 9.62 -6.93
CA GLY A 114 -8.30 8.54 -7.19
C GLY A 114 -8.04 7.26 -6.38
N VAL A 115 -7.16 7.31 -5.38
CA VAL A 115 -6.86 6.19 -4.49
C VAL A 115 -7.93 6.11 -3.42
N THR A 116 -8.59 4.97 -3.30
CA THR A 116 -9.66 4.71 -2.34
C THR A 116 -9.26 3.78 -1.21
N CYS A 117 -8.17 3.02 -1.39
CA CYS A 117 -7.65 2.11 -0.39
C CYS A 117 -6.13 2.20 -0.33
N VAL A 118 -5.57 2.25 0.87
CA VAL A 118 -4.14 2.27 1.11
C VAL A 118 -3.71 1.13 2.05
N ALA A 119 -2.52 0.57 1.81
CA ALA A 119 -1.78 -0.18 2.81
C ALA A 119 -0.63 0.71 3.28
N ASP A 120 -0.67 1.13 4.52
CA ASP A 120 0.26 2.11 5.08
C ASP A 120 1.11 1.49 6.18
N THR A 121 2.41 1.71 6.16
CA THR A 121 3.30 1.33 7.25
C THR A 121 3.80 2.58 7.97
N GLY A 122 3.84 2.55 9.28
CA GLY A 122 4.29 3.67 10.08
C GLY A 122 4.42 3.35 11.56
N SER A 123 5.03 4.25 12.31
CA SER A 123 5.33 4.04 13.73
C SER A 123 4.50 4.88 14.69
N THR A 124 3.81 5.92 14.19
CA THR A 124 3.15 6.91 15.04
C THR A 124 1.67 6.62 15.30
N GLY A 125 1.04 5.77 14.47
CA GLY A 125 -0.40 5.53 14.46
C GLY A 125 -1.22 6.69 13.86
N ALA A 126 -0.59 7.79 13.48
CA ALA A 126 -1.26 8.93 12.86
C ALA A 126 -2.03 8.54 11.57
N PRO A 127 -1.48 7.69 10.68
CA PRO A 127 -2.22 7.26 9.49
C PRO A 127 -3.53 6.53 9.82
N LEU A 128 -3.54 5.64 10.82
CA LEU A 128 -4.79 4.95 11.21
C LEU A 128 -5.83 5.94 11.75
N ARG A 129 -5.41 6.90 12.60
CA ARG A 129 -6.29 7.94 13.11
C ARG A 129 -6.85 8.82 11.97
N ALA A 130 -6.01 9.20 11.02
CA ALA A 130 -6.42 9.97 9.84
C ALA A 130 -7.42 9.19 8.97
N LEU A 131 -7.14 7.92 8.65
CA LEU A 131 -8.04 7.05 7.88
C LEU A 131 -9.41 6.94 8.57
N ALA A 132 -9.43 6.68 9.87
CA ALA A 132 -10.68 6.54 10.64
C ALA A 132 -11.47 7.86 10.71
N ARG A 133 -10.79 8.97 11.04
CA ARG A 133 -11.42 10.30 11.18
C ARG A 133 -12.03 10.80 9.87
N LEU A 134 -11.35 10.58 8.75
CA LEU A 134 -11.80 11.00 7.43
C LEU A 134 -12.78 10.01 6.79
N GLY A 135 -12.96 8.80 7.36
CA GLY A 135 -13.81 7.76 6.80
C GLY A 135 -13.21 7.11 5.56
N ALA A 136 -11.89 7.08 5.46
CA ALA A 136 -11.14 6.44 4.40
C ALA A 136 -11.14 4.90 4.55
N ARG A 137 -10.53 4.20 3.59
CA ARG A 137 -10.31 2.76 3.63
C ARG A 137 -8.82 2.46 3.62
N GLY A 138 -8.39 1.47 4.39
CA GLY A 138 -7.02 1.00 4.33
C GLY A 138 -6.66 -0.02 5.40
N ILE A 139 -5.44 -0.52 5.31
CA ILE A 139 -4.79 -1.31 6.33
C ILE A 139 -3.57 -0.51 6.80
N TYR A 140 -3.53 -0.18 8.06
CA TYR A 140 -2.36 0.42 8.69
C TYR A 140 -1.57 -0.67 9.42
N TYR A 141 -0.30 -0.80 9.09
CA TYR A 141 0.62 -1.73 9.73
C TYR A 141 1.52 -0.96 10.70
N GLN A 142 1.29 -1.14 12.00
CA GLN A 142 2.13 -0.55 13.05
C GLN A 142 3.54 -1.15 12.97
N GLU A 143 4.53 -0.32 12.73
CA GLU A 143 5.93 -0.74 12.66
C GLU A 143 6.48 -1.06 14.04
N GLY A 144 7.27 -2.14 14.08
CA GLY A 144 8.10 -2.54 15.21
C GLY A 144 9.57 -2.55 14.82
N PHE A 145 10.40 -1.99 15.68
CA PHE A 145 11.86 -1.89 15.52
C PHE A 145 12.55 -2.55 16.72
N GLY A 146 13.78 -3.02 16.53
CA GLY A 146 14.61 -3.61 17.58
C GLY A 146 15.68 -4.50 16.97
N PRO A 147 16.78 -3.91 16.43
CA PRO A 147 17.87 -4.68 15.83
C PRO A 147 18.74 -5.38 16.89
N ASP A 148 18.72 -4.91 18.14
CA ASP A 148 19.43 -5.58 19.24
C ASP A 148 18.57 -6.73 19.79
N PRO A 149 19.06 -7.98 19.76
CA PRO A 149 18.37 -9.10 20.39
C PRO A 149 18.09 -8.93 21.89
N ALA A 150 18.91 -8.14 22.59
CA ALA A 150 18.73 -7.85 24.03
C ALA A 150 17.45 -7.02 24.29
N ASP A 151 17.05 -6.16 23.35
CA ASP A 151 15.89 -5.29 23.47
C ASP A 151 14.57 -5.97 23.06
N ARG A 152 14.59 -7.27 22.66
CA ARG A 152 13.41 -7.99 22.14
C ARG A 152 12.17 -7.80 22.99
N ALA A 153 12.29 -7.95 24.31
CA ALA A 153 11.13 -7.91 25.22
C ALA A 153 10.51 -6.50 25.27
N ALA A 154 11.34 -5.48 25.35
CA ALA A 154 10.91 -4.08 25.37
C ALA A 154 10.29 -3.67 24.03
N SER A 155 10.93 -3.98 22.92
CA SER A 155 10.43 -3.69 21.57
C SER A 155 9.09 -4.37 21.28
N LEU A 156 8.94 -5.64 21.69
CA LEU A 156 7.67 -6.34 21.55
C LEU A 156 6.57 -5.72 22.42
N ALA A 157 6.87 -5.37 23.67
CA ALA A 157 5.91 -4.75 24.58
C ALA A 157 5.45 -3.37 24.06
N GLU A 158 6.35 -2.59 23.50
CA GLU A 158 6.04 -1.30 22.85
C GLU A 158 5.07 -1.49 21.68
N LEU A 159 5.37 -2.43 20.77
CA LEU A 159 4.49 -2.77 19.64
C LEU A 159 3.10 -3.22 20.12
N GLN A 160 3.05 -4.12 21.11
CA GLN A 160 1.78 -4.60 21.69
C GLN A 160 0.97 -3.48 22.31
N ALA A 161 1.61 -2.58 23.07
CA ALA A 161 0.95 -1.43 23.65
C ALA A 161 0.40 -0.47 22.57
N ALA A 162 1.14 -0.27 21.46
CA ALA A 162 0.66 0.51 20.33
C ALA A 162 -0.56 -0.15 19.67
N VAL A 163 -0.53 -1.46 19.45
CA VAL A 163 -1.66 -2.22 18.87
C VAL A 163 -2.90 -2.11 19.75
N VAL A 164 -2.76 -2.25 21.07
CA VAL A 164 -3.89 -2.09 22.00
C VAL A 164 -4.49 -0.68 21.92
N ARG A 165 -3.67 0.36 21.95
CA ARG A 165 -4.14 1.76 21.83
C ARG A 165 -4.85 2.01 20.49
N LEU A 166 -4.31 1.49 19.40
CA LEU A 166 -4.84 1.69 18.05
C LEU A 166 -6.03 0.79 17.72
N GLY A 167 -6.19 -0.33 18.40
CA GLY A 167 -7.32 -1.24 18.23
C GLY A 167 -8.68 -0.58 18.42
N HIS A 168 -8.77 0.42 19.29
CA HIS A 168 -10.00 1.19 19.52
C HIS A 168 -10.35 2.14 18.33
N VAL A 169 -9.40 2.43 17.46
CA VAL A 169 -9.58 3.29 16.29
C VAL A 169 -9.92 2.45 15.05
N ALA A 170 -9.47 1.19 15.03
CA ALA A 170 -9.68 0.28 13.91
C ALA A 170 -11.15 -0.06 13.69
N SER A 171 -11.52 -0.36 12.44
CA SER A 171 -12.86 -0.76 12.03
C SER A 171 -12.78 -1.76 10.87
N ALA A 172 -13.91 -2.26 10.39
CA ALA A 172 -13.93 -3.10 9.19
C ALA A 172 -13.35 -2.40 7.94
N ARG A 173 -13.37 -1.05 7.90
CA ARG A 173 -12.86 -0.24 6.78
C ARG A 173 -11.43 0.21 6.99
N THR A 174 -11.02 0.42 8.23
CA THR A 174 -9.67 0.86 8.62
C THR A 174 -9.05 -0.20 9.50
N ARG A 175 -8.41 -1.18 8.86
CA ARG A 175 -7.85 -2.37 9.55
C ARG A 175 -6.50 -2.04 10.16
N LEU A 176 -6.17 -2.73 11.25
CA LEU A 176 -4.87 -2.65 11.92
C LEU A 176 -4.09 -3.95 11.68
N GLY A 177 -2.84 -3.82 11.32
CA GLY A 177 -1.85 -4.87 11.22
C GLY A 177 -0.57 -4.51 11.95
N VAL A 178 0.45 -5.33 11.81
CA VAL A 178 1.79 -5.08 12.35
C VAL A 178 2.86 -5.24 11.26
N SER A 179 3.97 -4.51 11.41
CA SER A 179 5.12 -4.59 10.52
C SER A 179 6.40 -4.71 11.33
N PRO A 180 7.01 -5.90 11.47
CA PRO A 180 8.43 -5.97 11.81
C PRO A 180 9.21 -5.40 10.62
N HIS A 181 9.64 -4.14 10.73
CA HIS A 181 9.99 -3.22 9.65
C HIS A 181 10.82 -3.86 8.52
N ALA A 182 12.09 -4.23 8.78
CA ALA A 182 13.00 -4.78 7.77
C ALA A 182 14.15 -5.58 8.41
N PRO A 183 14.83 -6.48 7.69
CA PRO A 183 15.93 -7.30 8.22
C PRO A 183 17.10 -6.51 8.83
N TYR A 184 17.32 -5.27 8.42
CA TYR A 184 18.38 -4.41 8.98
C TYR A 184 17.95 -3.64 10.24
N SER A 185 16.70 -3.71 10.64
CA SER A 185 16.16 -2.95 11.77
C SER A 185 15.42 -3.79 12.81
N VAL A 186 15.33 -5.12 12.59
CA VAL A 186 14.62 -6.05 13.46
C VAL A 186 15.48 -7.29 13.68
N SER A 187 15.70 -7.64 14.94
CA SER A 187 16.47 -8.83 15.31
C SER A 187 15.69 -10.13 15.09
N GLU A 188 16.41 -11.25 14.87
CA GLU A 188 15.81 -12.57 14.70
C GLU A 188 14.79 -12.93 15.80
N PRO A 189 15.10 -12.81 17.11
CA PRO A 189 14.12 -13.14 18.15
C PRO A 189 12.92 -12.22 18.17
N LEU A 190 13.05 -10.96 17.72
CA LEU A 190 11.94 -10.04 17.62
C LEU A 190 11.04 -10.41 16.43
N TYR A 191 11.60 -10.76 15.26
CA TYR A 191 10.82 -11.26 14.12
C TYR A 191 9.90 -12.42 14.52
N ARG A 192 10.47 -13.45 15.17
CA ARG A 192 9.70 -14.61 15.65
C ARG A 192 8.58 -14.20 16.60
N ALA A 193 8.89 -13.31 17.55
CA ALA A 193 7.94 -12.85 18.55
C ALA A 193 6.79 -12.03 17.94
N VAL A 194 7.09 -11.14 16.96
CA VAL A 194 6.05 -10.36 16.26
C VAL A 194 5.19 -11.24 15.37
N ALA A 195 5.76 -12.22 14.65
CA ALA A 195 4.99 -13.15 13.85
C ALA A 195 4.05 -14.02 14.72
N ASP A 196 4.53 -14.49 15.88
CA ASP A 196 3.70 -15.23 16.83
C ASP A 196 2.60 -14.36 17.44
N PHE A 197 2.88 -13.10 17.72
CA PHE A 197 1.90 -12.13 18.18
C PHE A 197 0.84 -11.86 17.10
N ALA A 198 1.24 -11.54 15.87
CA ALA A 198 0.34 -11.30 14.76
C ALA A 198 -0.62 -12.49 14.53
N ARG A 199 -0.10 -13.72 14.60
CA ARG A 199 -0.90 -14.93 14.46
C ARG A 199 -1.92 -15.10 15.59
N ARG A 200 -1.53 -14.87 16.86
CA ARG A 200 -2.44 -14.99 18.01
C ARG A 200 -3.58 -13.97 17.96
N GLU A 201 -3.26 -12.76 17.55
CA GLU A 201 -4.24 -11.66 17.46
C GLU A 201 -4.95 -11.60 16.09
N SER A 202 -4.64 -12.54 15.16
CA SER A 202 -5.18 -12.54 13.79
C SER A 202 -4.93 -11.23 13.04
N LEU A 203 -3.78 -10.60 13.28
CA LEU A 203 -3.38 -9.35 12.63
C LEU A 203 -2.68 -9.64 11.29
N PRO A 204 -3.00 -8.89 10.22
CA PRO A 204 -2.21 -8.94 9.00
C PRO A 204 -0.80 -8.39 9.26
N LEU A 205 0.18 -8.89 8.47
CA LEU A 205 1.58 -8.57 8.67
C LEU A 205 2.22 -8.05 7.38
N ALA A 206 2.99 -6.97 7.46
CA ALA A 206 3.78 -6.44 6.35
C ALA A 206 5.27 -6.39 6.71
N VAL A 207 6.15 -6.51 5.70
CA VAL A 207 7.61 -6.38 5.88
C VAL A 207 8.24 -5.77 4.64
N HIS A 208 9.15 -4.79 4.81
CA HIS A 208 10.09 -4.38 3.78
C HIS A 208 11.11 -5.51 3.62
N LEU A 209 11.16 -6.10 2.44
CA LEU A 209 11.88 -7.36 2.23
C LEU A 209 12.63 -7.36 0.91
N ALA A 210 13.90 -7.76 0.97
CA ALA A 210 14.77 -7.88 -0.20
C ALA A 210 14.76 -6.60 -1.06
N GLU A 211 14.74 -5.45 -0.38
CA GLU A 211 14.62 -4.14 -1.01
C GLU A 211 15.93 -3.72 -1.69
N SER A 212 17.04 -3.86 -1.00
CA SER A 212 18.33 -3.32 -1.42
C SER A 212 19.45 -4.35 -1.39
N ARG A 213 20.53 -4.02 -2.13
CA ARG A 213 21.78 -4.82 -2.08
C ARG A 213 22.44 -4.76 -0.72
N GLU A 214 22.30 -3.65 -0.01
CA GLU A 214 22.82 -3.43 1.34
C GLU A 214 22.12 -4.35 2.35
N GLU A 215 20.81 -4.55 2.23
CA GLU A 215 20.04 -5.53 3.02
C GLU A 215 20.54 -6.95 2.72
N THR A 216 20.66 -7.28 1.43
CA THR A 216 21.18 -8.61 1.02
C THR A 216 22.58 -8.86 1.55
N ALA A 217 23.49 -7.87 1.49
CA ALA A 217 24.85 -7.99 2.01
C ALA A 217 24.85 -8.18 3.54
N LEU A 218 23.97 -7.47 4.27
CA LEU A 218 23.81 -7.66 5.71
C LEU A 218 23.40 -9.09 6.03
N VAL A 219 22.33 -9.58 5.40
CA VAL A 219 21.75 -10.89 5.72
C VAL A 219 22.67 -12.01 5.24
N ARG A 220 23.14 -11.97 4.00
CA ARG A 220 23.92 -13.05 3.42
C ARG A 220 25.32 -13.12 4.00
N ASP A 221 26.01 -11.97 4.05
CA ASP A 221 27.45 -11.91 4.30
C ASP A 221 27.78 -11.28 5.67
N GLY A 222 26.81 -10.71 6.38
CA GLY A 222 27.04 -9.93 7.58
C GLY A 222 27.91 -8.68 7.31
N ALA A 223 27.80 -8.09 6.11
CA ALA A 223 28.67 -7.03 5.62
C ALA A 223 27.87 -5.82 5.11
N GLY A 224 28.59 -4.77 4.71
CA GLY A 224 28.01 -3.54 4.16
C GLY A 224 27.61 -2.51 5.20
N SER A 225 27.07 -1.38 4.73
CA SER A 225 26.78 -0.18 5.54
C SER A 225 25.84 -0.43 6.72
N PHE A 226 24.85 -1.31 6.56
CA PHE A 226 23.96 -1.69 7.67
C PHE A 226 24.70 -2.52 8.73
N ALA A 227 25.55 -3.47 8.32
CA ALA A 227 26.37 -4.26 9.25
C ALA A 227 27.33 -3.37 10.05
N GLU A 228 27.98 -2.42 9.38
CA GLU A 228 28.86 -1.44 10.01
C GLU A 228 28.12 -0.57 11.02
N ALA A 229 26.94 -0.07 10.65
CA ALA A 229 26.11 0.74 11.54
C ALA A 229 25.61 -0.03 12.78
N LEU A 230 25.29 -1.32 12.65
CA LEU A 230 24.92 -2.17 13.78
C LEU A 230 26.11 -2.44 14.70
N ARG A 231 27.28 -2.80 14.13
CA ARG A 231 28.53 -3.01 14.91
C ARG A 231 28.96 -1.77 15.65
N ALA A 232 28.85 -0.59 15.04
CA ALA A 232 29.19 0.69 15.69
C ALA A 232 28.29 0.97 16.92
N ARG A 233 27.13 0.33 17.01
CA ARG A 233 26.21 0.38 18.17
C ARG A 233 26.44 -0.80 19.14
N GLY A 234 27.43 -1.65 18.92
CA GLY A 234 27.68 -2.84 19.74
C GLY A 234 26.71 -4.00 19.46
N ILE A 235 25.91 -3.94 18.40
CA ILE A 235 24.91 -4.96 18.08
C ILE A 235 25.59 -6.10 17.30
N PRO A 236 25.42 -7.37 17.72
CA PRO A 236 25.99 -8.51 17.03
C PRO A 236 25.45 -8.67 15.60
N VAL A 237 26.33 -8.87 14.64
CA VAL A 237 25.98 -9.14 13.24
C VAL A 237 26.49 -10.50 12.84
N ARG A 238 25.63 -11.35 12.30
CA ARG A 238 25.96 -12.69 11.78
C ARG A 238 25.65 -12.76 10.29
N ALA A 239 26.45 -13.51 9.55
CA ALA A 239 26.11 -13.94 8.20
C ALA A 239 25.16 -15.13 8.26
N HIS A 240 24.06 -15.07 7.47
CA HIS A 240 23.10 -16.16 7.39
C HIS A 240 23.26 -17.00 6.11
N HIS A 241 24.13 -16.58 5.19
CA HIS A 241 24.46 -17.25 3.93
C HIS A 241 23.23 -17.58 3.05
N CYS A 242 22.23 -16.73 3.10
CA CYS A 242 20.98 -16.87 2.33
C CYS A 242 20.42 -15.50 1.96
N SER A 243 19.39 -15.47 1.10
CA SER A 243 18.67 -14.24 0.77
C SER A 243 17.83 -13.76 1.96
N PRO A 244 17.37 -12.47 1.97
CA PRO A 244 16.43 -11.99 2.97
C PRO A 244 15.12 -12.79 3.02
N VAL A 245 14.62 -13.27 1.88
CA VAL A 245 13.41 -14.11 1.81
C VAL A 245 13.65 -15.46 2.46
N GLN A 246 14.76 -16.12 2.11
CA GLN A 246 15.15 -17.41 2.71
C GLN A 246 15.41 -17.28 4.22
N TYR A 247 15.98 -16.15 4.64
CA TYR A 247 16.16 -15.84 6.06
C TYR A 247 14.85 -15.82 6.82
N LEU A 248 13.83 -15.10 6.35
CA LEU A 248 12.52 -15.07 7.00
C LEU A 248 11.81 -16.43 6.97
N LEU A 249 12.02 -17.25 5.93
CA LEU A 249 11.55 -18.62 5.90
C LEU A 249 12.23 -19.47 7.02
N GLN A 250 13.56 -19.39 7.16
CA GLN A 250 14.29 -20.10 8.21
C GLN A 250 13.87 -19.68 9.63
N LEU A 251 13.44 -18.44 9.79
CA LEU A 251 12.85 -17.96 11.04
C LEU A 251 11.45 -18.53 11.31
N GLY A 252 10.81 -19.19 10.33
CA GLY A 252 9.42 -19.66 10.41
C GLY A 252 8.42 -18.52 10.41
N VAL A 253 8.82 -17.33 9.98
CA VAL A 253 7.97 -16.13 9.97
C VAL A 253 6.97 -16.21 8.83
N LEU A 254 7.42 -16.65 7.63
CA LEU A 254 6.56 -16.79 6.44
C LEU A 254 5.47 -17.85 6.57
N GLU A 255 5.67 -18.86 7.40
CA GLU A 255 4.72 -19.96 7.59
C GLU A 255 3.59 -19.59 8.57
N ARG A 256 3.69 -18.47 9.29
CA ARG A 256 2.89 -18.19 10.48
C ARG A 256 1.93 -17.03 10.34
N ALA A 257 2.09 -16.20 9.31
CA ALA A 257 1.28 -15.00 9.16
C ALA A 257 0.10 -15.22 8.23
N THR A 258 -1.08 -14.75 8.64
CA THR A 258 -2.25 -14.59 7.77
C THR A 258 -2.24 -13.18 7.17
N GLY A 259 -2.54 -13.03 5.86
CA GLY A 259 -2.57 -11.73 5.21
C GLY A 259 -1.18 -11.06 5.16
N TRP A 260 -0.17 -11.80 4.74
CA TRP A 260 1.19 -11.31 4.61
C TRP A 260 1.36 -10.41 3.39
N LEU A 261 2.00 -9.25 3.57
CA LEU A 261 2.41 -8.34 2.52
C LEU A 261 3.93 -8.19 2.52
N SER A 262 4.61 -8.65 1.47
CA SER A 262 6.01 -8.34 1.23
C SER A 262 6.12 -7.05 0.42
N ILE A 263 6.96 -6.12 0.87
CA ILE A 263 7.12 -4.82 0.21
C ILE A 263 8.47 -4.82 -0.52
N HIS A 264 8.50 -4.26 -1.73
CA HIS A 264 9.64 -4.14 -2.67
C HIS A 264 10.03 -5.43 -3.38
N CYS A 265 10.63 -6.39 -2.72
CA CYS A 265 11.15 -7.65 -3.30
C CYS A 265 11.97 -7.44 -4.58
N VAL A 266 12.94 -6.53 -4.54
CA VAL A 266 13.80 -6.19 -5.69
C VAL A 266 14.92 -7.20 -5.87
N GLN A 267 15.57 -7.59 -4.76
CA GLN A 267 16.74 -8.45 -4.72
C GLN A 267 16.33 -9.91 -4.45
N VAL A 268 15.60 -10.50 -5.37
CA VAL A 268 15.07 -11.88 -5.25
C VAL A 268 15.55 -12.76 -6.40
N ASP A 269 15.74 -14.04 -6.12
CA ASP A 269 16.08 -15.08 -7.10
C ASP A 269 14.90 -16.05 -7.35
N GLU A 270 15.07 -17.06 -8.21
CA GLU A 270 14.03 -18.05 -8.51
C GLU A 270 13.56 -18.84 -7.28
N ARG A 271 14.47 -19.15 -6.37
CA ARG A 271 14.14 -19.85 -5.12
C ARG A 271 13.30 -18.98 -4.21
N ASP A 272 13.60 -17.67 -4.16
CA ASP A 272 12.82 -16.71 -3.41
C ASP A 272 11.38 -16.58 -3.96
N LEU A 273 11.23 -16.61 -5.29
CA LEU A 273 9.91 -16.62 -5.94
C LEU A 273 9.08 -17.83 -5.51
N ASP A 274 9.69 -19.02 -5.48
CA ASP A 274 9.01 -20.24 -5.03
C ASP A 274 8.58 -20.15 -3.56
N ILE A 275 9.43 -19.59 -2.70
CA ILE A 275 9.11 -19.38 -1.27
C ILE A 275 7.94 -18.42 -1.12
N LEU A 276 7.97 -17.26 -1.78
CA LEU A 276 6.93 -16.25 -1.72
C LEU A 276 5.59 -16.80 -2.23
N ARG A 277 5.61 -17.56 -3.31
CA ARG A 277 4.44 -18.25 -3.87
C ARG A 277 3.84 -19.25 -2.89
N GLN A 278 4.67 -20.14 -2.29
CA GLN A 278 4.24 -21.17 -1.35
C GLN A 278 3.67 -20.55 -0.07
N ALA A 279 4.27 -19.46 0.40
CA ALA A 279 3.80 -18.70 1.55
C ALA A 279 2.51 -17.89 1.27
N ARG A 280 2.05 -17.83 0.01
CA ARG A 280 0.84 -17.10 -0.42
C ARG A 280 0.87 -15.62 -0.03
N VAL A 281 2.03 -14.99 -0.13
CA VAL A 281 2.17 -13.58 0.20
C VAL A 281 1.56 -12.69 -0.88
N GLY A 282 1.00 -11.55 -0.49
CA GLY A 282 0.79 -10.42 -1.38
C GLY A 282 2.08 -9.61 -1.52
N LEU A 283 2.25 -8.92 -2.64
CA LEU A 283 3.44 -8.14 -2.91
C LEU A 283 3.08 -6.69 -3.28
N ALA A 284 3.76 -5.73 -2.64
CA ALA A 284 3.70 -4.31 -2.99
C ALA A 284 4.95 -3.92 -3.77
N HIS A 285 4.80 -3.61 -5.06
CA HIS A 285 5.88 -3.15 -5.92
C HIS A 285 5.89 -1.62 -6.00
N CYS A 286 7.04 -0.99 -5.70
CA CYS A 286 7.20 0.47 -5.63
C CYS A 286 8.28 0.94 -6.62
N PRO A 287 8.02 0.92 -7.94
CA PRO A 287 9.06 1.09 -8.96
C PRO A 287 9.73 2.46 -8.94
N ARG A 288 9.03 3.54 -8.61
CA ARG A 288 9.62 4.89 -8.56
C ARG A 288 10.56 5.03 -7.38
N SER A 289 10.16 4.58 -6.19
CA SER A 289 11.00 4.55 -5.00
C SER A 289 12.24 3.68 -5.21
N ASN A 290 12.09 2.46 -5.72
CA ASN A 290 13.20 1.56 -6.04
C ASN A 290 14.20 2.20 -7.00
N ARG A 291 13.72 2.96 -7.98
CA ARG A 291 14.58 3.72 -8.93
C ARG A 291 15.27 4.90 -8.25
N ALA A 292 14.57 5.66 -7.41
CA ALA A 292 15.12 6.81 -6.70
C ALA A 292 16.31 6.39 -5.81
N HIS A 293 16.18 5.25 -5.13
CA HIS A 293 17.23 4.67 -4.28
C HIS A 293 18.22 3.78 -5.02
N ARG A 294 18.05 3.58 -6.34
CA ARG A 294 18.93 2.72 -7.17
C ARG A 294 18.99 1.26 -6.70
N HIS A 295 17.90 0.77 -6.14
CA HIS A 295 17.83 -0.62 -5.68
C HIS A 295 17.80 -1.62 -6.83
N GLY A 296 17.39 -1.18 -8.02
CA GLY A 296 17.21 -2.01 -9.21
C GLY A 296 15.76 -2.10 -9.61
N THR A 297 15.43 -3.15 -10.35
CA THR A 297 14.07 -3.39 -10.85
C THR A 297 13.59 -4.74 -10.33
N ALA A 298 12.49 -4.75 -9.60
CA ALA A 298 11.86 -5.99 -9.16
C ALA A 298 11.36 -6.80 -10.38
N PRO A 299 11.46 -8.14 -10.36
CA PRO A 299 11.12 -8.99 -11.50
C PRO A 299 9.60 -9.19 -11.62
N LEU A 300 8.85 -8.12 -11.93
CA LEU A 300 7.39 -8.10 -11.98
C LEU A 300 6.80 -9.19 -12.89
N ALA A 301 7.42 -9.42 -14.07
CA ALA A 301 6.97 -10.47 -14.99
C ALA A 301 7.09 -11.86 -14.36
N ALA A 302 8.16 -12.14 -13.60
CA ALA A 302 8.36 -13.41 -12.90
C ALA A 302 7.37 -13.59 -11.75
N PHE A 303 7.08 -12.54 -10.96
CA PHE A 303 6.04 -12.61 -9.94
C PHE A 303 4.67 -12.95 -10.52
N ARG A 304 4.29 -12.29 -11.62
CA ARG A 304 3.03 -12.56 -12.31
C ARG A 304 2.97 -13.99 -12.88
N ALA A 305 4.05 -14.45 -13.51
CA ALA A 305 4.16 -15.82 -14.04
C ALA A 305 4.08 -16.87 -12.92
N ALA A 306 4.63 -16.59 -11.75
CA ALA A 306 4.54 -17.44 -10.56
C ALA A 306 3.14 -17.39 -9.89
N GLY A 307 2.23 -16.52 -10.33
CA GLY A 307 0.90 -16.35 -9.74
C GLY A 307 0.90 -15.67 -8.38
N ILE A 308 1.95 -14.92 -8.04
CA ILE A 308 2.03 -14.12 -6.81
C ILE A 308 1.14 -12.89 -7.00
N PRO A 309 0.19 -12.60 -6.09
CA PRO A 309 -0.60 -11.38 -6.14
C PRO A 309 0.28 -10.15 -5.95
N VAL A 310 0.38 -9.28 -6.98
CA VAL A 310 1.17 -8.06 -6.93
C VAL A 310 0.28 -6.86 -7.14
N GLY A 311 0.40 -5.86 -6.26
CA GLY A 311 -0.13 -4.52 -6.44
C GLY A 311 0.98 -3.49 -6.56
N LEU A 312 0.63 -2.27 -6.97
CA LEU A 312 1.56 -1.15 -7.00
C LEU A 312 1.40 -0.30 -5.74
N GLY A 313 2.52 0.14 -5.19
CA GLY A 313 2.60 1.07 -4.06
C GLY A 313 3.45 2.28 -4.40
N THR A 314 3.13 3.43 -3.83
CA THR A 314 3.93 4.65 -4.05
C THR A 314 5.11 4.77 -3.11
N ASP A 315 5.11 3.99 -2.02
CA ASP A 315 6.04 4.22 -0.92
C ASP A 315 5.89 5.65 -0.36
N SER A 316 6.92 6.18 0.28
CA SER A 316 6.95 7.54 0.81
C SER A 316 7.00 8.60 -0.30
N VAL A 317 6.27 9.70 -0.15
CA VAL A 317 6.44 10.89 -1.02
C VAL A 317 7.85 11.48 -0.93
N VAL A 318 8.62 11.13 0.10
CA VAL A 318 10.02 11.55 0.22
C VAL A 318 10.92 10.86 -0.80
N SER A 319 10.57 9.62 -1.21
CA SER A 319 11.29 8.86 -2.24
C SER A 319 10.64 8.99 -3.63
N ALA A 320 9.31 8.90 -3.72
CA ALA A 320 8.56 8.90 -4.98
C ALA A 320 8.12 10.30 -5.47
N GLY A 321 8.06 11.29 -4.57
CA GLY A 321 7.67 12.66 -4.87
C GLY A 321 6.18 12.95 -4.71
N ASP A 322 5.30 11.98 -5.03
CA ASP A 322 3.84 12.09 -4.90
C ASP A 322 3.18 10.70 -4.76
N VAL A 323 1.85 10.67 -4.61
CA VAL A 323 1.04 9.43 -4.51
C VAL A 323 0.41 9.00 -5.84
N ASN A 324 1.04 9.32 -6.97
CA ASN A 324 0.53 9.04 -8.31
C ASN A 324 0.75 7.59 -8.73
N LEU A 325 -0.26 6.74 -8.57
CA LEU A 325 -0.21 5.33 -8.94
C LEU A 325 -0.12 5.10 -10.46
N TRP A 326 -0.65 5.99 -11.30
CA TRP A 326 -0.47 5.88 -12.76
C TRP A 326 1.00 6.08 -13.15
N ALA A 327 1.72 6.95 -12.45
CA ALA A 327 3.16 7.11 -12.64
C ALA A 327 3.94 5.87 -12.17
N GLU A 328 3.48 5.17 -11.12
CA GLU A 328 4.04 3.88 -10.71
C GLU A 328 3.83 2.82 -11.80
N ALA A 329 2.61 2.74 -12.38
CA ALA A 329 2.33 1.81 -13.46
C ALA A 329 3.23 2.07 -14.69
N ALA A 330 3.36 3.33 -15.09
CA ALA A 330 4.27 3.71 -16.19
C ALA A 330 5.74 3.37 -15.87
N ALA A 331 6.17 3.58 -14.62
CA ALA A 331 7.51 3.22 -14.17
C ALA A 331 7.76 1.70 -14.13
N ALA A 332 6.69 0.90 -13.95
CA ALA A 332 6.70 -0.56 -14.06
C ALA A 332 6.61 -1.07 -15.52
N GLY A 333 6.50 -0.17 -16.50
CA GLY A 333 6.33 -0.53 -17.91
C GLY A 333 4.92 -1.04 -18.26
N LEU A 334 3.90 -0.63 -17.50
CA LEU A 334 2.51 -1.00 -17.70
C LEU A 334 1.71 0.16 -18.30
N ASP A 335 0.76 -0.15 -19.15
CA ASP A 335 -0.17 0.82 -19.75
C ASP A 335 -1.59 0.22 -19.91
N GLY A 336 -2.55 1.06 -20.26
CA GLY A 336 -3.92 0.68 -20.59
C GLY A 336 -4.60 -0.19 -19.51
N GLU A 337 -5.22 -1.26 -19.99
CA GLU A 337 -5.96 -2.21 -19.14
C GLU A 337 -5.05 -2.98 -18.18
N ASP A 338 -3.80 -3.26 -18.58
CA ASP A 338 -2.85 -3.97 -17.71
C ASP A 338 -2.45 -3.10 -16.51
N ALA A 339 -2.18 -1.81 -16.75
CA ALA A 339 -1.98 -0.83 -15.68
C ALA A 339 -3.22 -0.74 -14.78
N LEU A 340 -4.42 -0.58 -15.35
CA LEU A 340 -5.66 -0.48 -14.58
C LEU A 340 -5.89 -1.71 -13.70
N ARG A 341 -5.65 -2.92 -14.20
CA ARG A 341 -5.77 -4.15 -13.41
C ARG A 341 -4.80 -4.17 -12.23
N MET A 342 -3.55 -3.74 -12.44
CA MET A 342 -2.54 -3.68 -11.38
C MET A 342 -2.88 -2.65 -10.31
N LEU A 343 -3.46 -1.53 -10.71
CA LEU A 343 -3.85 -0.43 -9.83
C LEU A 343 -5.15 -0.68 -9.06
N THR A 344 -5.90 -1.75 -9.38
CA THR A 344 -7.23 -2.02 -8.83
C THR A 344 -7.32 -3.43 -8.26
N ILE A 345 -7.84 -4.39 -9.05
CA ILE A 345 -8.13 -5.76 -8.58
C ILE A 345 -6.88 -6.53 -8.15
N ALA A 346 -5.72 -6.31 -8.80
CA ALA A 346 -4.48 -6.98 -8.43
C ALA A 346 -3.97 -6.45 -7.08
N GLY A 347 -4.02 -5.12 -6.87
CA GLY A 347 -3.74 -4.51 -5.56
C GLY A 347 -4.69 -5.02 -4.48
N ALA A 348 -5.99 -5.09 -4.76
CA ALA A 348 -6.97 -5.64 -3.82
C ALA A 348 -6.65 -7.10 -3.46
N ARG A 349 -6.26 -7.94 -4.43
CA ARG A 349 -5.82 -9.33 -4.18
C ARG A 349 -4.57 -9.41 -3.33
N ALA A 350 -3.58 -8.54 -3.58
CA ALA A 350 -2.37 -8.49 -2.79
C ALA A 350 -2.65 -8.17 -1.31
N LEU A 351 -3.74 -7.45 -1.04
CA LEU A 351 -4.20 -7.09 0.32
C LEU A 351 -5.30 -8.02 0.87
N GLY A 352 -5.76 -9.03 0.10
CA GLY A 352 -6.88 -9.90 0.50
C GLY A 352 -8.23 -9.18 0.59
N LEU A 353 -8.45 -8.17 -0.26
CA LEU A 353 -9.65 -7.32 -0.29
C LEU A 353 -10.48 -7.46 -1.58
N GLU A 354 -10.13 -8.39 -2.47
CA GLU A 354 -10.75 -8.53 -3.79
C GLU A 354 -12.24 -8.89 -3.76
N SER A 355 -12.72 -9.45 -2.68
CA SER A 355 -14.15 -9.69 -2.46
C SER A 355 -14.94 -8.41 -2.15
N GLU A 356 -14.25 -7.36 -1.68
CA GLU A 356 -14.87 -6.12 -1.25
C GLU A 356 -14.71 -4.98 -2.27
N ILE A 357 -13.51 -4.86 -2.89
CA ILE A 357 -13.13 -3.74 -3.75
C ILE A 357 -12.29 -4.21 -4.96
N GLY A 358 -11.86 -3.26 -5.80
CA GLY A 358 -10.92 -3.48 -6.91
C GLY A 358 -11.60 -3.83 -8.24
N SER A 359 -12.91 -3.97 -8.27
CA SER A 359 -13.72 -4.12 -9.49
C SER A 359 -15.10 -3.50 -9.30
N LEU A 360 -15.74 -3.12 -10.42
CA LEU A 360 -17.12 -2.60 -10.39
C LEU A 360 -18.07 -3.77 -10.61
N GLU A 361 -18.55 -4.36 -9.53
CA GLU A 361 -19.50 -5.48 -9.52
C GLU A 361 -20.60 -5.22 -8.50
N ALA A 362 -21.83 -5.58 -8.84
CA ALA A 362 -22.96 -5.47 -7.91
C ALA A 362 -22.65 -6.22 -6.60
N GLY A 363 -22.97 -5.58 -5.48
CA GLY A 363 -22.71 -6.09 -4.13
C GLY A 363 -21.36 -5.68 -3.53
N LYS A 364 -20.35 -5.30 -4.33
CA LYS A 364 -19.10 -4.77 -3.82
C LYS A 364 -19.26 -3.34 -3.27
N GLN A 365 -18.30 -2.90 -2.48
CA GLN A 365 -18.25 -1.52 -2.01
C GLN A 365 -18.12 -0.57 -3.19
N ALA A 366 -18.84 0.53 -3.15
CA ALA A 366 -18.77 1.56 -4.18
C ALA A 366 -17.54 2.45 -3.95
N ASP A 367 -16.37 1.83 -4.10
CA ASP A 367 -15.08 2.50 -4.18
C ASP A 367 -14.77 2.68 -5.67
N LEU A 368 -14.86 3.90 -6.16
CA LEU A 368 -14.72 4.22 -7.59
C LEU A 368 -14.04 5.57 -7.81
N ALA A 369 -13.42 5.72 -8.96
CA ALA A 369 -12.79 6.95 -9.39
C ALA A 369 -13.16 7.26 -10.86
N VAL A 370 -13.23 8.55 -11.16
CA VAL A 370 -13.46 9.06 -12.53
C VAL A 370 -12.22 9.85 -12.95
N PHE A 371 -11.71 9.56 -14.12
CA PHE A 371 -10.55 10.24 -14.71
C PHE A 371 -10.85 10.75 -16.11
N PRO A 372 -10.11 11.75 -16.62
CA PRO A 372 -10.11 12.06 -18.05
C PRO A 372 -9.81 10.81 -18.89
N ALA A 373 -10.48 10.65 -20.03
CA ALA A 373 -10.34 9.45 -20.89
C ALA A 373 -8.89 9.17 -21.32
N THR A 374 -8.04 10.19 -21.34
CA THR A 374 -6.62 10.08 -21.70
C THR A 374 -5.78 9.27 -20.72
N VAL A 375 -6.25 9.05 -19.48
CA VAL A 375 -5.46 8.39 -18.41
C VAL A 375 -5.04 6.96 -18.80
N LEU A 376 -5.85 6.24 -19.55
CA LEU A 376 -5.57 4.87 -19.98
C LEU A 376 -4.49 4.78 -21.08
N HIS A 377 -4.30 5.85 -21.86
CA HIS A 377 -3.37 5.87 -23.00
C HIS A 377 -2.11 6.69 -22.73
N ARG A 378 -2.23 7.72 -21.94
CA ARG A 378 -1.15 8.63 -21.58
C ARG A 378 -1.40 9.18 -20.18
N PRO A 379 -0.95 8.44 -19.12
CA PRO A 379 -1.10 8.92 -17.75
C PRO A 379 -0.50 10.33 -17.64
N PRO A 380 -1.26 11.30 -17.13
CA PRO A 380 -0.73 12.65 -16.96
C PRO A 380 0.35 12.66 -15.86
N PRO A 381 1.31 13.61 -15.94
CA PRO A 381 2.36 13.78 -14.92
C PRO A 381 1.79 13.98 -13.50
N SER A 382 0.60 14.60 -13.40
CA SER A 382 -0.21 14.66 -12.19
C SER A 382 -1.57 14.04 -12.49
N SER A 383 -1.89 12.87 -11.94
CA SER A 383 -3.20 12.26 -12.13
C SER A 383 -4.15 12.79 -11.05
N THR A 384 -4.96 13.76 -11.44
CA THR A 384 -6.09 14.23 -10.61
C THR A 384 -7.35 13.53 -11.06
N ALA A 385 -8.02 12.82 -10.16
CA ALA A 385 -9.35 12.30 -10.40
C ALA A 385 -10.37 13.44 -10.51
N LEU A 386 -11.35 13.30 -11.40
CA LEU A 386 -12.49 14.21 -11.48
C LEU A 386 -13.49 13.97 -10.34
N LEU A 387 -13.56 12.71 -9.90
CA LEU A 387 -14.39 12.26 -8.79
C LEU A 387 -13.73 11.06 -8.12
N THR A 388 -13.72 11.02 -6.79
CA THR A 388 -13.35 9.83 -6.00
C THR A 388 -14.45 9.55 -4.99
N VAL A 389 -14.89 8.30 -4.92
CA VAL A 389 -15.98 7.83 -4.05
C VAL A 389 -15.49 6.65 -3.24
N ILE A 390 -15.74 6.66 -1.93
CA ILE A 390 -15.42 5.55 -1.00
C ILE A 390 -16.71 5.12 -0.31
N ALA A 391 -17.06 3.84 -0.44
CA ALA A 391 -18.30 3.28 0.11
C ALA A 391 -19.52 4.16 -0.19
N GLY A 392 -19.65 4.59 -1.44
CA GLY A 392 -20.75 5.44 -1.91
C GLY A 392 -20.65 6.92 -1.51
N ARG A 393 -19.69 7.32 -0.70
CA ARG A 393 -19.49 8.70 -0.27
C ARG A 393 -18.44 9.39 -1.16
N PRO A 394 -18.80 10.48 -1.87
CA PRO A 394 -17.83 11.32 -2.56
C PRO A 394 -16.86 11.96 -1.56
N VAL A 395 -15.54 11.79 -1.81
CA VAL A 395 -14.47 12.31 -0.96
C VAL A 395 -13.58 13.30 -1.70
N HIS A 396 -13.61 13.31 -3.04
CA HIS A 396 -12.94 14.29 -3.90
C HIS A 396 -13.80 14.57 -5.14
N GLY A 397 -13.69 15.77 -5.68
CA GLY A 397 -14.48 16.25 -6.82
C GLY A 397 -15.80 16.87 -6.41
N TYR A 398 -16.40 17.63 -7.33
CA TYR A 398 -17.64 18.33 -7.09
C TYR A 398 -18.85 17.50 -7.56
N ILE A 399 -19.82 17.30 -6.68
CA ILE A 399 -21.14 16.80 -7.04
C ILE A 399 -22.15 17.92 -6.77
N PRO A 400 -22.84 18.47 -7.81
CA PRO A 400 -23.83 19.50 -7.62
C PRO A 400 -24.88 19.08 -6.58
N ALA A 401 -25.25 20.00 -5.68
CA ALA A 401 -26.46 19.83 -4.88
C ALA A 401 -27.66 19.86 -5.84
N GLN A 402 -28.64 18.99 -5.61
CA GLN A 402 -29.92 19.05 -6.34
C GLN A 402 -30.74 20.23 -5.87
#